data_cba04a96f8c68fe84413ff15115fa36c
#
_entry.id   cba04a96f8c68fe84413ff15115fa36c
#
_cell.length_a   1.000
_cell.length_b   1.000
_cell.length_c   1.000
_cell.angle_alpha   90.00
_cell.angle_beta   90.00
_cell.angle_gamma   90.00
#
_symmetry.space_group_name_H-M   'P 1'
#
loop_
_entity.id
_entity.type
_entity.pdbx_description
1 polymer ?
#
loop_
_entity_poly.entity_id
_entity_poly.type
_entity_poly.pdbx_seq_one_letter_code
_entity_poly.pdbx_strand_id
1 'polypeptide(L)'
;ILHEVEENAKKLIKNPDLQLNLRGKIHDGALYADQGTIAGCSGGTYSNIMEAAYLLENKSTGNDAFNLSVYPSSQAVMMDLLKKGAIETLAAAGATIRTAFCGPCFGAGDTPAHGQFAVRHTTRNFPNREGSKPGNGQIASVALMDARSVAATSANRGRITAADELGYVYECPEYHYDSKVYANRVYQGFGKGNPEEELICGPNIKAWPELPELNENMLLKVCAYITDPVTTTDELIPSGETGSFRSNPMGLAEFTLSRRVPEYVGKAKAVMNNEKARKEGNCPEEIREILDKIHTIPGYEK
;
A
#
# COMPACT_ATOMS: atom_id res chain seq x y z
N ILE A 1 -14.31 7.91 22.55
CA ILE A 1 -13.65 7.43 21.32
C ILE A 1 -12.77 8.53 20.72
N LEU A 2 -13.32 9.69 20.21
CA LEU A 2 -12.50 10.69 19.50
C LEU A 2 -11.38 11.27 20.39
N HIS A 3 -11.68 11.62 21.63
CA HIS A 3 -10.67 12.05 22.59
C HIS A 3 -9.56 11.00 22.78
N GLU A 4 -9.93 9.75 22.93
CA GLU A 4 -8.99 8.63 23.08
C GLU A 4 -8.10 8.47 21.85
N VAL A 5 -8.67 8.60 20.62
CA VAL A 5 -7.91 8.58 19.37
C VAL A 5 -6.92 9.74 19.32
N GLU A 6 -7.33 10.95 19.68
CA GLU A 6 -6.46 12.12 19.73
C GLU A 6 -5.30 11.94 20.73
N GLU A 7 -5.57 11.42 21.93
CA GLU A 7 -4.55 11.14 22.95
C GLU A 7 -3.57 10.04 22.51
N ASN A 8 -4.07 8.99 21.85
CA ASN A 8 -3.20 7.95 21.31
C ASN A 8 -2.37 8.44 20.11
N ALA A 9 -2.94 9.31 19.27
CA ALA A 9 -2.21 9.92 18.17
C ALA A 9 -1.00 10.73 18.66
N LYS A 10 -1.08 11.42 19.79
CA LYS A 10 0.06 12.14 20.39
C LYS A 10 1.27 11.26 20.65
N LYS A 11 1.06 9.97 20.96
CA LYS A 11 2.14 9.00 21.21
C LYS A 11 2.82 8.56 19.91
N LEU A 12 2.10 8.61 18.78
CA LEU A 12 2.59 8.20 17.46
C LEU A 12 3.23 9.37 16.69
N ILE A 13 2.77 10.59 16.98
CA ILE A 13 3.27 11.81 16.34
C ILE A 13 4.54 12.26 17.05
N LYS A 14 5.69 12.16 16.37
CA LYS A 14 6.98 12.55 16.94
C LYS A 14 7.19 14.07 17.01
N ASN A 15 6.38 14.86 16.30
CA ASN A 15 6.43 16.31 16.32
C ASN A 15 5.41 16.86 17.35
N PRO A 16 5.87 17.48 18.47
CA PRO A 16 4.99 17.97 19.53
C PRO A 16 4.10 19.14 19.11
N ASP A 17 4.46 19.86 18.03
CA ASP A 17 3.67 20.99 17.52
C ASP A 17 2.45 20.55 16.69
N LEU A 18 2.38 19.27 16.36
CA LEU A 18 1.27 18.70 15.58
C LEU A 18 0.25 18.02 16.51
N GLN A 19 -1.00 18.43 16.39
CA GLN A 19 -2.11 17.84 17.13
C GLN A 19 -3.23 17.44 16.18
N LEU A 20 -3.73 16.22 16.37
CA LEU A 20 -4.94 15.77 15.70
C LEU A 20 -6.16 16.40 16.39
N ASN A 21 -7.07 16.99 15.63
CA ASN A 21 -8.29 17.62 16.13
C ASN A 21 -9.53 17.04 15.44
N LEU A 22 -9.93 15.83 15.85
CA LEU A 22 -11.14 15.16 15.36
C LEU A 22 -12.41 15.75 16.00
N ARG A 23 -12.33 16.15 17.25
CA ARG A 23 -13.48 16.76 17.94
C ARG A 23 -13.87 18.11 17.33
N GLY A 24 -12.90 18.82 16.74
CA GLY A 24 -13.18 20.03 15.96
C GLY A 24 -13.93 19.80 14.65
N LYS A 25 -14.10 18.54 14.22
CA LYS A 25 -14.93 18.16 13.07
C LYS A 25 -16.39 17.85 13.43
N ILE A 26 -16.77 18.06 14.69
CA ILE A 26 -18.16 17.90 15.13
C ILE A 26 -18.90 19.21 14.90
N HIS A 27 -19.94 19.16 14.08
CA HIS A 27 -20.87 20.27 13.80
C HIS A 27 -22.28 19.77 14.03
N ASP A 28 -23.10 20.52 14.76
CA ASP A 28 -24.49 20.18 15.07
C ASP A 28 -24.67 18.77 15.65
N GLY A 29 -23.72 18.35 16.49
CA GLY A 29 -23.74 17.03 17.13
C GLY A 29 -23.33 15.85 16.23
N ALA A 30 -22.92 16.08 14.99
CA ALA A 30 -22.46 15.05 14.05
C ALA A 30 -20.99 15.27 13.67
N LEU A 31 -20.28 14.17 13.42
CA LEU A 31 -18.91 14.18 12.92
C LEU A 31 -18.90 14.29 11.40
N TYR A 32 -18.04 15.16 10.87
CA TYR A 32 -17.90 15.38 9.43
C TYR A 32 -16.50 14.99 8.95
N ALA A 33 -16.46 14.27 7.82
CA ALA A 33 -15.25 14.04 7.05
C ALA A 33 -15.06 15.15 6.00
N ASP A 34 -13.81 15.39 5.61
CA ASP A 34 -13.45 16.33 4.55
C ASP A 34 -13.27 15.62 3.19
N GLN A 35 -13.00 14.29 3.21
CA GLN A 35 -12.71 13.53 2.01
C GLN A 35 -13.26 12.10 2.11
N GLY A 36 -13.86 11.61 1.01
CA GLY A 36 -14.22 10.22 0.78
C GLY A 36 -13.35 9.60 -0.31
N THR A 37 -12.94 8.35 -0.13
CA THR A 37 -12.16 7.63 -1.17
C THR A 37 -12.60 6.18 -1.24
N ILE A 38 -13.00 5.72 -2.43
CA ILE A 38 -13.27 4.32 -2.75
C ILE A 38 -12.21 3.85 -3.74
N ALA A 39 -11.24 3.03 -3.29
CA ALA A 39 -10.07 2.74 -4.11
C ALA A 39 -9.42 1.39 -3.77
N GLY A 40 -8.48 1.01 -4.60
CA GLY A 40 -7.66 -0.18 -4.43
C GLY A 40 -8.38 -1.46 -4.82
N CYS A 41 -7.72 -2.59 -4.60
CA CYS A 41 -8.23 -3.91 -4.95
C CYS A 41 -9.40 -4.37 -4.03
N SER A 42 -9.57 -3.74 -2.87
CA SER A 42 -10.70 -4.01 -1.95
C SER A 42 -11.86 -3.04 -2.17
N GLY A 43 -11.62 -1.73 -2.18
CA GLY A 43 -12.67 -0.72 -2.31
C GLY A 43 -13.19 -0.58 -3.75
N GLY A 44 -12.30 -0.62 -4.73
CA GLY A 44 -12.60 -0.38 -6.14
C GLY A 44 -13.23 -1.55 -6.90
N THR A 45 -13.77 -2.57 -6.22
CA THR A 45 -14.45 -3.69 -6.87
C THR A 45 -15.72 -3.25 -7.59
N TYR A 46 -16.13 -4.03 -8.58
CA TYR A 46 -17.34 -3.75 -9.36
C TYR A 46 -18.56 -3.55 -8.46
N SER A 47 -18.85 -4.49 -7.56
CA SER A 47 -20.02 -4.44 -6.68
C SER A 47 -20.00 -3.21 -5.76
N ASN A 48 -18.87 -2.88 -5.18
CA ASN A 48 -18.72 -1.73 -4.31
C ASN A 48 -19.05 -0.41 -5.03
N ILE A 49 -18.56 -0.25 -6.27
CA ILE A 49 -18.77 0.99 -7.03
C ILE A 49 -20.20 1.05 -7.59
N MET A 50 -20.76 -0.09 -8.02
CA MET A 50 -22.17 -0.14 -8.45
C MET A 50 -23.12 0.26 -7.32
N GLU A 51 -22.90 -0.26 -6.12
CA GLU A 51 -23.74 0.07 -4.95
C GLU A 51 -23.53 1.52 -4.49
N ALA A 52 -22.29 2.03 -4.55
CA ALA A 52 -22.01 3.44 -4.30
C ALA A 52 -22.74 4.36 -5.31
N ALA A 53 -22.77 3.98 -6.58
CA ALA A 53 -23.51 4.71 -7.60
C ALA A 53 -25.02 4.70 -7.32
N TYR A 54 -25.57 3.56 -6.94
CA TYR A 54 -26.97 3.46 -6.54
C TYR A 54 -27.32 4.39 -5.37
N LEU A 55 -26.49 4.42 -4.34
CA LEU A 55 -26.69 5.27 -3.16
C LEU A 55 -26.55 6.78 -3.46
N LEU A 56 -25.79 7.12 -4.50
CA LEU A 56 -25.59 8.52 -4.95
C LEU A 56 -26.51 8.93 -6.10
N GLU A 57 -27.38 8.05 -6.56
CA GLU A 57 -28.36 8.37 -7.61
C GLU A 57 -29.26 9.50 -7.14
N ASN A 58 -29.37 10.56 -7.96
CA ASN A 58 -30.12 11.79 -7.66
C ASN A 58 -29.68 12.50 -6.35
N LYS A 59 -28.46 12.24 -5.89
CA LYS A 59 -27.83 12.90 -4.75
C LYS A 59 -26.69 13.82 -5.22
N SER A 60 -26.14 14.56 -4.29
CA SER A 60 -24.98 15.40 -4.53
C SER A 60 -24.02 15.29 -3.35
N THR A 61 -22.73 15.17 -3.62
CA THR A 61 -21.69 15.26 -2.61
C THR A 61 -21.52 16.68 -2.03
N GLY A 62 -22.26 17.63 -2.60
CA GLY A 62 -22.20 19.05 -2.24
C GLY A 62 -21.15 19.79 -3.05
N ASN A 63 -21.12 21.11 -2.85
CA ASN A 63 -20.17 22.02 -3.48
C ASN A 63 -19.25 22.69 -2.44
N ASP A 64 -19.13 22.06 -1.28
CA ASP A 64 -18.40 22.53 -0.10
C ASP A 64 -17.03 21.83 0.02
N ALA A 65 -16.48 21.79 1.21
CA ALA A 65 -15.16 21.23 1.49
C ALA A 65 -15.04 19.71 1.23
N PHE A 66 -16.16 18.96 1.33
CA PHE A 66 -16.14 17.51 1.12
C PHE A 66 -15.93 17.15 -0.35
N ASN A 67 -15.09 16.17 -0.61
CA ASN A 67 -14.89 15.60 -1.94
C ASN A 67 -14.89 14.09 -1.90
N LEU A 68 -15.34 13.44 -3.00
CA LEU A 68 -15.32 12.00 -3.19
C LEU A 68 -14.45 11.64 -4.39
N SER A 69 -13.51 10.73 -4.23
CA SER A 69 -12.75 10.14 -5.33
C SER A 69 -13.02 8.63 -5.44
N VAL A 70 -13.23 8.15 -6.67
CA VAL A 70 -13.54 6.74 -6.96
C VAL A 70 -12.54 6.17 -7.97
N TYR A 71 -11.90 5.07 -7.61
CA TYR A 71 -10.88 4.36 -8.39
C TYR A 71 -11.34 2.92 -8.64
N PRO A 72 -11.84 2.57 -9.84
CA PRO A 72 -12.10 1.18 -10.19
C PRO A 72 -10.85 0.32 -10.05
N SER A 73 -11.02 -0.93 -9.63
CA SER A 73 -9.89 -1.84 -9.38
C SER A 73 -9.12 -2.25 -10.65
N SER A 74 -9.77 -2.13 -11.80
CA SER A 74 -9.17 -2.45 -13.11
C SER A 74 -9.85 -1.70 -14.25
N GLN A 75 -9.18 -1.68 -15.40
CA GLN A 75 -9.76 -1.09 -16.61
C GLN A 75 -10.99 -1.88 -17.10
N ALA A 76 -11.01 -3.20 -16.92
CA ALA A 76 -12.16 -4.03 -17.28
C ALA A 76 -13.38 -3.72 -16.39
N VAL A 77 -13.17 -3.53 -15.08
CA VAL A 77 -14.21 -3.07 -14.16
C VAL A 77 -14.71 -1.68 -14.58
N MET A 78 -13.82 -0.75 -14.88
CA MET A 78 -14.20 0.59 -15.35
C MET A 78 -15.10 0.53 -16.59
N MET A 79 -14.79 -0.35 -17.54
CA MET A 79 -15.58 -0.50 -18.78
C MET A 79 -16.98 -1.02 -18.53
N ASP A 80 -17.16 -1.97 -17.62
CA ASP A 80 -18.50 -2.49 -17.30
C ASP A 80 -19.32 -1.47 -16.49
N LEU A 81 -18.70 -0.77 -15.56
CA LEU A 81 -19.31 0.35 -14.84
C LEU A 81 -19.78 1.47 -15.78
N LEU A 82 -19.00 1.78 -16.83
CA LEU A 82 -19.42 2.72 -17.89
C LEU A 82 -20.65 2.23 -18.65
N LYS A 83 -20.65 0.95 -19.07
CA LYS A 83 -21.78 0.34 -19.80
C LYS A 83 -23.06 0.30 -18.97
N LYS A 84 -22.93 0.23 -17.64
CA LYS A 84 -24.06 0.19 -16.69
C LYS A 84 -24.50 1.60 -16.22
N GLY A 85 -23.84 2.66 -16.66
CA GLY A 85 -24.18 4.04 -16.25
C GLY A 85 -23.68 4.45 -14.86
N ALA A 86 -23.02 3.57 -14.12
CA ALA A 86 -22.58 3.87 -12.76
C ALA A 86 -21.57 5.02 -12.70
N ILE A 87 -20.67 5.13 -13.68
CA ILE A 87 -19.70 6.21 -13.78
C ILE A 87 -20.38 7.55 -14.04
N GLU A 88 -21.40 7.56 -14.91
CA GLU A 88 -22.20 8.76 -15.18
C GLU A 88 -22.91 9.23 -13.91
N THR A 89 -23.58 8.34 -13.20
CA THR A 89 -24.27 8.63 -11.93
C THR A 89 -23.32 9.24 -10.89
N LEU A 90 -22.16 8.60 -10.68
CA LEU A 90 -21.18 9.09 -9.73
C LEU A 90 -20.62 10.46 -10.11
N ALA A 91 -20.31 10.66 -11.39
CA ALA A 91 -19.82 11.95 -11.89
C ALA A 91 -20.88 13.06 -11.75
N ALA A 92 -22.15 12.75 -12.07
CA ALA A 92 -23.28 13.67 -11.89
C ALA A 92 -23.50 14.03 -10.41
N ALA A 93 -23.25 13.12 -9.49
CA ALA A 93 -23.31 13.37 -8.04
C ALA A 93 -22.15 14.25 -7.53
N GLY A 94 -21.10 14.49 -8.32
CA GLY A 94 -19.94 15.29 -7.97
C GLY A 94 -18.70 14.49 -7.59
N ALA A 95 -18.69 13.16 -7.79
CA ALA A 95 -17.50 12.35 -7.55
C ALA A 95 -16.42 12.55 -8.63
N THR A 96 -15.16 12.58 -8.22
CA THR A 96 -14.02 12.54 -9.15
C THR A 96 -13.72 11.10 -9.52
N ILE A 97 -13.89 10.77 -10.80
CA ILE A 97 -13.60 9.42 -11.31
C ILE A 97 -12.13 9.34 -11.74
N ARG A 98 -11.43 8.38 -11.23
CA ARG A 98 -10.01 8.13 -11.52
C ARG A 98 -9.83 6.84 -12.32
N THR A 99 -8.68 6.68 -12.95
CA THR A 99 -8.29 5.39 -13.55
C THR A 99 -7.87 4.40 -12.46
N ALA A 100 -7.84 3.10 -12.79
CA ALA A 100 -7.33 2.06 -11.89
C ALA A 100 -5.90 2.36 -11.45
N PHE A 101 -5.71 2.66 -10.18
CA PHE A 101 -4.43 3.04 -9.61
C PHE A 101 -4.41 2.81 -8.10
N CYS A 102 -3.31 2.28 -7.58
CA CYS A 102 -3.14 2.04 -6.14
C CYS A 102 -2.79 3.30 -5.32
N GLY A 103 -2.80 4.49 -5.92
CA GLY A 103 -2.35 5.74 -5.33
C GLY A 103 -2.80 5.99 -3.89
N PRO A 104 -4.10 6.00 -3.60
CA PRO A 104 -4.60 6.24 -2.24
C PRO A 104 -4.15 5.20 -1.21
N CYS A 105 -3.81 3.97 -1.63
CA CYS A 105 -3.35 2.91 -0.73
C CYS A 105 -1.90 3.08 -0.26
N PHE A 106 -1.13 4.01 -0.86
CA PHE A 106 0.26 4.27 -0.48
C PHE A 106 0.64 5.76 -0.50
N GLY A 107 -0.35 6.64 -0.44
CA GLY A 107 -0.12 8.08 -0.30
C GLY A 107 0.36 8.80 -1.56
N ALA A 108 0.09 8.24 -2.76
CA ALA A 108 0.44 8.84 -4.04
C ALA A 108 -0.78 9.38 -4.82
N GLY A 109 -1.92 9.53 -4.18
CA GLY A 109 -3.12 10.11 -4.76
C GLY A 109 -4.17 10.37 -3.70
N ASP A 110 -4.94 11.44 -3.87
CA ASP A 110 -5.96 11.90 -2.94
C ASP A 110 -5.46 11.95 -1.48
N THR A 111 -4.24 12.46 -1.30
CA THR A 111 -3.68 12.73 0.02
C THR A 111 -4.51 13.80 0.71
N PRO A 112 -5.02 13.57 1.92
CA PRO A 112 -5.74 14.60 2.64
C PRO A 112 -4.84 15.81 2.94
N ALA A 113 -5.40 17.01 2.93
CA ALA A 113 -4.69 18.20 3.33
C ALA A 113 -4.38 18.18 4.85
N HIS A 114 -3.51 19.10 5.29
CA HIS A 114 -3.20 19.23 6.71
C HIS A 114 -4.46 19.45 7.55
N GLY A 115 -4.62 18.68 8.61
CA GLY A 115 -5.77 18.76 9.52
C GLY A 115 -7.06 18.13 8.99
N GLN A 116 -7.06 17.55 7.78
CA GLN A 116 -8.25 16.89 7.24
C GLN A 116 -8.48 15.50 7.86
N PHE A 117 -9.76 15.13 7.90
CA PHE A 117 -10.25 13.79 8.24
C PHE A 117 -10.85 13.15 6.98
N ALA A 118 -10.28 12.01 6.55
CA ALA A 118 -10.74 11.26 5.39
C ALA A 118 -11.40 9.93 5.80
N VAL A 119 -12.44 9.54 5.07
CA VAL A 119 -13.06 8.21 5.16
C VAL A 119 -12.74 7.41 3.91
N ARG A 120 -12.31 6.16 4.05
CA ARG A 120 -11.79 5.40 2.92
C ARG A 120 -12.20 3.93 2.94
N HIS A 121 -12.53 3.40 1.77
CA HIS A 121 -12.41 1.98 1.50
C HIS A 121 -11.16 1.75 0.64
N THR A 122 -10.07 1.43 1.29
CA THR A 122 -8.77 1.13 0.67
C THR A 122 -8.17 -0.11 1.30
N THR A 123 -7.19 -0.74 0.62
CA THR A 123 -6.60 -1.99 1.09
C THR A 123 -5.74 -1.83 2.34
N ARG A 124 -5.16 -0.63 2.56
CA ARG A 124 -4.18 -0.39 3.62
C ARG A 124 -4.46 0.90 4.36
N ASN A 125 -4.35 0.83 5.69
CA ASN A 125 -4.46 1.99 6.56
C ASN A 125 -3.44 1.88 7.71
N PHE A 126 -2.20 2.23 7.43
CA PHE A 126 -1.12 2.37 8.41
C PHE A 126 -0.87 3.85 8.71
N PRO A 127 -0.26 4.20 9.84
CA PRO A 127 0.11 5.57 10.13
C PRO A 127 0.86 6.24 8.96
N ASN A 128 0.38 7.42 8.56
CA ASN A 128 0.87 8.23 7.44
C ASN A 128 0.80 7.55 6.05
N ARG A 129 0.09 6.44 5.94
CA ARG A 129 -0.07 5.72 4.66
C ARG A 129 -0.95 6.49 3.67
N GLU A 130 -1.79 7.40 4.16
CA GLU A 130 -2.58 8.32 3.36
C GLU A 130 -1.73 9.38 2.63
N GLY A 131 -0.46 9.51 2.99
CA GLY A 131 0.52 10.38 2.35
C GLY A 131 0.90 11.64 3.17
N SER A 132 0.33 11.84 4.36
CA SER A 132 0.77 12.94 5.23
C SER A 132 2.22 12.74 5.70
N LYS A 133 2.92 13.84 5.94
CA LYS A 133 4.34 13.87 6.30
C LYS A 133 4.56 14.65 7.59
N PRO A 134 4.37 14.03 8.76
CA PRO A 134 4.50 14.71 10.05
C PRO A 134 5.87 15.36 10.27
N GLY A 135 6.95 14.78 9.72
CA GLY A 135 8.28 15.39 9.74
C GLY A 135 8.37 16.75 9.01
N ASN A 136 7.45 17.00 8.09
CA ASN A 136 7.32 18.27 7.36
C ASN A 136 6.16 19.14 7.90
N GLY A 137 5.65 18.86 9.09
CA GLY A 137 4.58 19.64 9.72
C GLY A 137 3.18 19.32 9.19
N GLN A 138 2.99 18.21 8.48
CA GLN A 138 1.67 17.81 7.96
C GLN A 138 1.10 16.64 8.75
N ILE A 139 -0.16 16.74 9.15
CA ILE A 139 -0.92 15.65 9.76
C ILE A 139 -2.30 15.55 9.11
N ALA A 140 -2.79 14.33 8.94
CA ALA A 140 -4.15 14.04 8.55
C ALA A 140 -4.63 12.77 9.27
N SER A 141 -5.91 12.53 9.28
CA SER A 141 -6.50 11.32 9.86
C SER A 141 -7.35 10.56 8.85
N VAL A 142 -7.39 9.25 8.99
CA VAL A 142 -8.17 8.37 8.12
C VAL A 142 -8.94 7.36 8.95
N ALA A 143 -10.23 7.20 8.66
CA ALA A 143 -11.02 6.07 9.10
C ALA A 143 -11.30 5.13 7.92
N LEU A 144 -11.10 3.83 8.13
CA LEU A 144 -11.56 2.82 7.18
C LEU A 144 -13.07 2.61 7.34
N MET A 145 -13.75 2.66 6.21
CA MET A 145 -15.19 2.37 6.12
C MET A 145 -15.42 1.50 4.88
N ASP A 146 -16.51 0.76 4.83
CA ASP A 146 -16.93 0.11 3.58
C ASP A 146 -17.41 1.13 2.54
N ALA A 147 -17.40 0.72 1.26
CA ALA A 147 -17.71 1.64 0.14
C ALA A 147 -19.13 2.23 0.21
N ARG A 148 -20.08 1.48 0.79
CA ARG A 148 -21.47 1.91 0.97
C ARG A 148 -21.56 3.04 1.99
N SER A 149 -20.88 2.86 3.12
CA SER A 149 -20.82 3.90 4.17
C SER A 149 -20.02 5.13 3.73
N VAL A 150 -18.98 4.96 2.89
CA VAL A 150 -18.32 6.09 2.22
C VAL A 150 -19.30 6.82 1.31
N ALA A 151 -20.11 6.09 0.51
CA ALA A 151 -21.11 6.67 -0.37
C ALA A 151 -22.25 7.35 0.41
N ALA A 152 -22.73 6.75 1.50
CA ALA A 152 -23.75 7.33 2.39
C ALA A 152 -23.25 8.64 3.03
N THR A 153 -22.02 8.63 3.53
CA THR A 153 -21.35 9.83 4.04
C THR A 153 -21.22 10.91 2.95
N SER A 154 -20.91 10.50 1.72
CA SER A 154 -20.81 11.41 0.57
C SER A 154 -22.17 12.03 0.19
N ALA A 155 -23.25 11.23 0.18
CA ALA A 155 -24.60 11.70 -0.06
C ALA A 155 -25.07 12.70 1.02
N ASN A 156 -24.52 12.63 2.22
CA ASN A 156 -24.73 13.54 3.32
C ASN A 156 -23.62 14.60 3.45
N ARG A 157 -22.88 14.88 2.35
CA ARG A 157 -21.92 15.98 2.23
C ARG A 157 -20.82 15.94 3.30
N GLY A 158 -20.34 14.72 3.61
CA GLY A 158 -19.29 14.50 4.60
C GLY A 158 -19.77 14.14 6.01
N ARG A 159 -21.05 14.30 6.34
CA ARG A 159 -21.59 13.83 7.62
C ARG A 159 -21.43 12.31 7.71
N ILE A 160 -20.69 11.83 8.70
CA ILE A 160 -20.47 10.40 8.90
C ILE A 160 -21.81 9.70 9.04
N THR A 161 -22.07 8.77 8.13
CA THR A 161 -23.34 8.06 7.99
C THR A 161 -23.06 6.59 7.68
N ALA A 162 -23.63 5.69 8.44
CA ALA A 162 -23.58 4.27 8.13
C ALA A 162 -24.56 3.95 6.99
N ALA A 163 -24.22 2.99 6.13
CA ALA A 163 -25.04 2.67 4.97
C ALA A 163 -26.42 2.11 5.36
N ASP A 164 -26.52 1.38 6.46
CA ASP A 164 -27.76 0.83 6.98
C ASP A 164 -28.76 1.90 7.51
N GLU A 165 -28.28 3.10 7.85
CA GLU A 165 -29.15 4.22 8.21
C GLU A 165 -30.03 4.68 7.02
N LEU A 166 -29.67 4.34 5.79
CA LEU A 166 -30.43 4.73 4.58
C LEU A 166 -31.60 3.81 4.25
N GLY A 167 -31.73 2.65 4.91
CA GLY A 167 -32.87 1.75 4.80
C GLY A 167 -33.16 1.26 3.39
N TYR A 168 -32.13 1.02 2.56
CA TYR A 168 -32.25 0.59 1.16
C TYR A 168 -32.04 -0.92 0.98
N VAL A 169 -32.56 -1.43 -0.12
CA VAL A 169 -32.29 -2.79 -0.62
C VAL A 169 -31.67 -2.66 -1.99
N TYR A 170 -30.54 -3.32 -2.21
CA TYR A 170 -29.83 -3.28 -3.47
C TYR A 170 -29.41 -4.68 -3.92
N GLU A 171 -29.68 -5.00 -5.16
CA GLU A 171 -29.18 -6.20 -5.83
C GLU A 171 -28.18 -5.78 -6.91
N CYS A 172 -26.93 -6.20 -6.75
CA CYS A 172 -25.86 -5.83 -7.67
C CYS A 172 -26.04 -6.57 -9.01
N PRO A 173 -26.11 -5.85 -10.14
CA PRO A 173 -26.09 -6.48 -11.46
C PRO A 173 -24.85 -7.33 -11.68
N GLU A 174 -24.96 -8.39 -12.46
CA GLU A 174 -23.86 -9.27 -12.78
C GLU A 174 -22.72 -8.52 -13.51
N TYR A 175 -21.47 -8.80 -13.13
CA TYR A 175 -20.28 -8.26 -13.77
C TYR A 175 -19.98 -8.99 -15.07
N HIS A 176 -19.71 -8.24 -16.15
CA HIS A 176 -19.35 -8.78 -17.46
C HIS A 176 -17.92 -8.36 -17.83
N TYR A 177 -17.01 -9.32 -17.79
CA TYR A 177 -15.62 -9.10 -18.21
C TYR A 177 -15.52 -8.95 -19.73
N ASP A 178 -14.95 -7.83 -20.18
CA ASP A 178 -14.65 -7.57 -21.58
C ASP A 178 -13.13 -7.63 -21.82
N SER A 179 -12.65 -8.70 -22.44
CA SER A 179 -11.24 -8.93 -22.71
C SER A 179 -10.62 -7.94 -23.70
N LYS A 180 -11.44 -7.22 -24.50
CA LYS A 180 -10.96 -6.25 -25.50
C LYS A 180 -10.06 -5.17 -24.91
N VAL A 181 -10.32 -4.78 -23.66
CA VAL A 181 -9.54 -3.79 -22.94
C VAL A 181 -8.06 -4.19 -22.90
N TYR A 182 -7.76 -5.44 -22.61
CA TYR A 182 -6.40 -5.94 -22.53
C TYR A 182 -5.89 -6.47 -23.88
N ALA A 183 -6.76 -7.06 -24.69
CA ALA A 183 -6.40 -7.51 -26.03
C ALA A 183 -5.83 -6.37 -26.91
N ASN A 184 -6.34 -5.14 -26.72
CA ASN A 184 -5.91 -3.97 -27.47
C ASN A 184 -4.75 -3.19 -26.83
N ARG A 185 -4.30 -3.56 -25.62
CA ARG A 185 -3.28 -2.81 -24.86
C ARG A 185 -2.06 -3.61 -24.49
N VAL A 186 -2.22 -4.91 -24.34
CA VAL A 186 -1.16 -5.79 -23.83
C VAL A 186 -0.67 -6.68 -24.96
N TYR A 187 0.64 -6.76 -25.12
CA TYR A 187 1.24 -7.68 -26.06
C TYR A 187 0.87 -9.13 -25.73
N GLN A 188 0.30 -9.82 -26.73
CA GLN A 188 -0.15 -11.21 -26.61
C GLN A 188 0.92 -12.14 -27.23
N GLY A 189 2.02 -12.29 -26.51
CA GLY A 189 3.18 -13.08 -26.95
C GLY A 189 3.21 -14.53 -26.47
N PHE A 190 2.19 -14.99 -25.74
CA PHE A 190 2.15 -16.36 -25.23
C PHE A 190 2.20 -17.38 -26.38
N GLY A 191 3.14 -18.33 -26.31
CA GLY A 191 3.38 -19.33 -27.36
C GLY A 191 4.05 -18.79 -28.63
N LYS A 192 4.46 -17.51 -28.66
CA LYS A 192 5.14 -16.85 -29.79
C LYS A 192 6.54 -16.39 -29.40
N GLY A 193 7.19 -17.10 -28.48
CA GLY A 193 8.55 -16.78 -28.08
C GLY A 193 9.53 -16.88 -29.25
N ASN A 194 10.45 -15.93 -29.34
CA ASN A 194 11.57 -15.97 -30.27
C ASN A 194 12.85 -16.11 -29.45
N PRO A 195 13.50 -17.29 -29.44
CA PRO A 195 14.71 -17.52 -28.66
C PRO A 195 15.90 -16.70 -29.13
N GLU A 196 15.85 -16.21 -30.39
CA GLU A 196 16.93 -15.39 -31.00
C GLU A 196 16.71 -13.88 -30.74
N GLU A 197 15.64 -13.49 -30.04
CA GLU A 197 15.36 -12.09 -29.76
C GLU A 197 16.31 -11.56 -28.69
N GLU A 198 16.99 -10.45 -28.99
CA GLU A 198 17.87 -9.78 -28.04
C GLU A 198 17.07 -9.10 -26.93
N LEU A 199 17.42 -9.36 -25.67
CA LEU A 199 16.84 -8.68 -24.51
C LEU A 199 17.55 -7.33 -24.30
N ILE A 200 16.88 -6.24 -24.66
CA ILE A 200 17.37 -4.90 -24.44
C ILE A 200 16.82 -4.38 -23.11
N CYS A 201 17.66 -4.35 -22.08
CA CYS A 201 17.30 -3.88 -20.75
C CYS A 201 17.57 -2.39 -20.61
N GLY A 202 16.63 -1.66 -19.97
CA GLY A 202 16.85 -0.28 -19.55
C GLY A 202 17.95 -0.17 -18.47
N PRO A 203 18.47 1.05 -18.22
CA PRO A 203 19.60 1.25 -17.30
C PRO A 203 19.36 0.83 -15.85
N ASN A 204 18.09 0.79 -15.43
CA ASN A 204 17.69 0.39 -14.08
C ASN A 204 17.48 -1.12 -13.91
N ILE A 205 17.53 -1.89 -15.02
CA ILE A 205 17.38 -3.34 -14.98
C ILE A 205 18.75 -3.96 -14.87
N LYS A 206 18.95 -4.74 -13.81
CA LYS A 206 20.22 -5.45 -13.56
C LYS A 206 19.94 -6.94 -13.37
N ALA A 207 20.86 -7.74 -13.85
CA ALA A 207 20.82 -9.18 -13.63
C ALA A 207 20.86 -9.51 -12.13
N TRP A 208 20.33 -10.67 -11.78
CA TRP A 208 20.56 -11.26 -10.46
C TRP A 208 22.06 -11.52 -10.29
N PRO A 209 22.60 -11.34 -9.08
CA PRO A 209 23.97 -11.75 -8.79
C PRO A 209 24.09 -13.26 -8.92
N GLU A 210 25.29 -13.74 -9.16
CA GLU A 210 25.58 -15.16 -9.02
C GLU A 210 25.32 -15.58 -7.58
N LEU A 211 24.44 -16.56 -7.40
CA LEU A 211 24.08 -17.09 -6.10
C LEU A 211 24.87 -18.37 -5.89
N PRO A 212 25.52 -18.54 -4.72
CA PRO A 212 26.19 -19.81 -4.40
C PRO A 212 25.16 -20.92 -4.24
N GLU A 213 25.56 -22.15 -4.55
CA GLU A 213 24.76 -23.34 -4.24
C GLU A 213 24.54 -23.42 -2.71
N LEU A 214 23.35 -23.84 -2.33
CA LEU A 214 23.05 -24.13 -0.94
C LEU A 214 23.65 -25.48 -0.56
N ASN A 215 24.38 -25.49 0.53
CA ASN A 215 24.88 -26.72 1.13
C ASN A 215 23.80 -27.38 2.02
N GLU A 216 24.04 -28.63 2.41
CA GLU A 216 23.16 -29.38 3.32
C GLU A 216 23.00 -28.65 4.66
N ASN A 217 24.08 -28.03 5.15
CA ASN A 217 24.11 -27.27 6.40
C ASN A 217 24.46 -25.81 6.13
N MET A 218 23.91 -24.92 6.94
CA MET A 218 24.12 -23.48 6.81
C MET A 218 24.26 -22.81 8.19
N LEU A 219 25.39 -22.13 8.39
CA LEU A 219 25.57 -21.29 9.58
C LEU A 219 24.96 -19.91 9.34
N LEU A 220 24.02 -19.50 10.20
CA LEU A 220 23.32 -18.23 10.10
C LEU A 220 23.75 -17.27 11.21
N LYS A 221 24.02 -16.03 10.85
CA LYS A 221 24.22 -14.92 11.81
C LYS A 221 22.98 -14.04 11.82
N VAL A 222 22.37 -13.87 13.00
CA VAL A 222 21.24 -12.93 13.17
C VAL A 222 21.74 -11.50 13.08
N CYS A 223 21.38 -10.79 12.03
CA CYS A 223 21.78 -9.40 11.80
C CYS A 223 20.77 -8.37 12.30
N ALA A 224 19.52 -8.80 12.49
CA ALA A 224 18.43 -8.00 13.08
C ALA A 224 17.47 -8.90 13.85
N TYR A 225 16.96 -8.39 14.95
CA TYR A 225 15.89 -9.03 15.73
C TYR A 225 14.82 -8.00 16.04
N ILE A 226 13.63 -8.22 15.52
CA ILE A 226 12.49 -7.31 15.65
C ILE A 226 11.49 -7.97 16.62
N THR A 227 11.21 -7.29 17.73
CA THR A 227 10.30 -7.80 18.78
C THR A 227 8.86 -7.33 18.62
N ASP A 228 8.60 -6.37 17.73
CA ASP A 228 7.24 -5.93 17.47
C ASP A 228 6.40 -7.03 16.85
N PRO A 229 5.14 -7.16 17.25
CA PRO A 229 4.27 -8.23 16.76
C PRO A 229 3.88 -8.07 15.28
N VAL A 230 4.02 -6.87 14.73
CA VAL A 230 3.69 -6.55 13.33
C VAL A 230 4.86 -5.86 12.66
N THR A 231 5.27 -6.42 11.51
CA THR A 231 6.23 -5.79 10.60
C THR A 231 5.58 -5.72 9.22
N THR A 232 5.58 -4.54 8.62
CA THR A 232 4.99 -4.31 7.31
C THR A 232 6.00 -4.52 6.19
N THR A 233 5.52 -4.78 4.97
CA THR A 233 6.39 -4.86 3.79
C THR A 233 7.11 -3.54 3.52
N ASP A 234 6.54 -2.40 3.91
CA ASP A 234 7.16 -1.08 3.73
C ASP A 234 8.27 -0.82 4.75
N GLU A 235 8.23 -1.48 5.91
CA GLU A 235 9.35 -1.48 6.87
C GLU A 235 10.49 -2.39 6.42
N LEU A 236 10.17 -3.50 5.75
CA LEU A 236 11.17 -4.40 5.17
C LEU A 236 11.87 -3.73 3.98
N ILE A 237 11.10 -3.20 3.03
CA ILE A 237 11.60 -2.50 1.84
C ILE A 237 10.72 -1.25 1.62
N PRO A 238 11.22 -0.04 1.84
CA PRO A 238 10.41 1.18 1.71
C PRO A 238 10.07 1.46 0.25
N SER A 239 8.81 1.26 -0.11
CA SER A 239 8.34 1.31 -1.50
C SER A 239 8.46 2.68 -2.18
N GLY A 240 8.37 3.77 -1.42
CA GLY A 240 8.52 5.13 -1.95
C GLY A 240 9.95 5.45 -2.41
N GLU A 241 10.95 4.91 -1.73
CA GLU A 241 12.37 5.16 -2.02
C GLU A 241 12.94 4.19 -3.05
N THR A 242 12.33 3.02 -3.18
CA THR A 242 12.87 1.90 -3.96
C THR A 242 12.22 1.70 -5.32
N GLY A 243 11.34 2.61 -5.74
CA GLY A 243 10.63 2.49 -7.02
C GLY A 243 11.54 2.26 -8.22
N SER A 244 12.68 2.93 -8.26
CA SER A 244 13.69 2.83 -9.34
C SER A 244 14.53 1.55 -9.29
N PHE A 245 14.50 0.80 -8.17
CA PHE A 245 15.34 -0.38 -7.95
C PHE A 245 14.58 -1.71 -8.08
N ARG A 246 13.30 -1.70 -8.44
CA ARG A 246 12.45 -2.90 -8.48
C ARG A 246 12.98 -4.00 -9.41
N SER A 247 13.72 -3.64 -10.45
CA SER A 247 14.39 -4.56 -11.37
C SER A 247 15.92 -4.57 -11.19
N ASN A 248 16.39 -4.22 -10.00
CA ASN A 248 17.79 -4.24 -9.59
C ASN A 248 17.90 -4.86 -8.20
N PRO A 249 18.04 -6.20 -8.11
CA PRO A 249 18.01 -6.90 -6.82
C PRO A 249 19.03 -6.40 -5.81
N MET A 250 20.25 -6.14 -6.25
CA MET A 250 21.31 -5.64 -5.36
C MET A 250 21.05 -4.20 -4.91
N GLY A 251 20.59 -3.34 -5.83
CA GLY A 251 20.19 -1.98 -5.48
C GLY A 251 19.01 -1.94 -4.52
N LEU A 252 18.03 -2.85 -4.71
CA LEU A 252 16.89 -3.00 -3.81
C LEU A 252 17.32 -3.47 -2.41
N ALA A 253 18.25 -4.42 -2.33
CA ALA A 253 18.75 -4.98 -1.08
C ALA A 253 19.41 -3.92 -0.17
N GLU A 254 19.95 -2.84 -0.72
CA GLU A 254 20.55 -1.73 0.05
C GLU A 254 19.53 -1.01 0.96
N PHE A 255 18.24 -1.18 0.69
CA PHE A 255 17.16 -0.55 1.46
C PHE A 255 16.49 -1.50 2.46
N THR A 256 16.95 -2.75 2.55
CA THR A 256 16.36 -3.75 3.45
C THR A 256 16.42 -3.26 4.90
N LEU A 257 15.27 -3.15 5.55
CA LEU A 257 15.10 -2.67 6.93
C LEU A 257 15.65 -1.25 7.19
N SER A 258 15.95 -0.45 6.16
CA SER A 258 16.63 0.84 6.30
C SER A 258 15.93 1.82 7.25
N ARG A 259 14.60 1.74 7.35
CA ARG A 259 13.82 2.57 8.27
C ARG A 259 13.69 1.99 9.68
N ARG A 260 13.81 0.67 9.82
CA ARG A 260 13.55 -0.06 11.07
C ARG A 260 14.83 -0.38 11.82
N VAL A 261 15.82 -0.87 11.10
CA VAL A 261 17.13 -1.29 11.60
C VAL A 261 18.19 -0.79 10.62
N PRO A 262 18.57 0.51 10.66
CA PRO A 262 19.46 1.12 9.65
C PRO A 262 20.81 0.42 9.50
N GLU A 263 21.32 -0.21 10.56
CA GLU A 263 22.58 -0.95 10.56
C GLU A 263 22.50 -2.35 9.94
N TYR A 264 21.30 -2.85 9.61
CA TYR A 264 21.09 -4.21 9.10
C TYR A 264 21.91 -4.50 7.83
N VAL A 265 21.85 -3.62 6.85
CA VAL A 265 22.54 -3.80 5.55
C VAL A 265 24.03 -3.89 5.75
N GLY A 266 24.61 -3.03 6.61
CA GLY A 266 26.05 -3.09 6.96
C GLY A 266 26.45 -4.42 7.58
N LYS A 267 25.66 -4.92 8.53
CA LYS A 267 25.88 -6.24 9.16
C LYS A 267 25.77 -7.39 8.16
N ALA A 268 24.74 -7.37 7.30
CA ALA A 268 24.55 -8.39 6.27
C ALA A 268 25.70 -8.42 5.24
N LYS A 269 26.19 -7.25 4.83
CA LYS A 269 27.37 -7.14 3.96
C LYS A 269 28.64 -7.69 4.62
N ALA A 270 28.84 -7.44 5.90
CA ALA A 270 29.96 -8.01 6.63
C ALA A 270 29.92 -9.54 6.62
N VAL A 271 28.74 -10.13 6.86
CA VAL A 271 28.56 -11.59 6.77
C VAL A 271 28.85 -12.10 5.35
N MET A 272 28.34 -11.43 4.33
CA MET A 272 28.61 -11.78 2.94
C MET A 272 30.10 -11.76 2.60
N ASN A 273 30.81 -10.72 3.06
CA ASN A 273 32.25 -10.56 2.80
C ASN A 273 33.05 -11.65 3.54
N ASN A 274 32.66 -11.99 4.76
CA ASN A 274 33.28 -13.07 5.52
C ASN A 274 33.11 -14.43 4.81
N GLU A 275 31.92 -14.69 4.23
CA GLU A 275 31.68 -15.92 3.47
C GLU A 275 32.50 -15.96 2.17
N LYS A 276 32.62 -14.83 1.47
CA LYS A 276 33.50 -14.74 0.30
C LYS A 276 34.95 -15.03 0.67
N ALA A 277 35.48 -14.38 1.71
CA ALA A 277 36.82 -14.63 2.19
C ALA A 277 37.04 -16.11 2.60
N ARG A 278 36.07 -16.72 3.28
CA ARG A 278 36.11 -18.15 3.63
C ARG A 278 36.23 -19.04 2.39
N LYS A 279 35.43 -18.78 1.35
CA LYS A 279 35.47 -19.52 0.06
C LYS A 279 36.79 -19.35 -0.70
N GLU A 280 37.45 -18.20 -0.55
CA GLU A 280 38.76 -17.90 -1.12
C GLU A 280 39.92 -18.46 -0.27
N GLY A 281 39.65 -19.19 0.80
CA GLY A 281 40.65 -19.77 1.70
C GLY A 281 41.15 -18.81 2.79
N ASN A 282 40.63 -17.61 2.88
CA ASN A 282 40.97 -16.58 3.85
C ASN A 282 39.88 -16.45 4.94
N CYS A 283 39.49 -17.57 5.55
CA CYS A 283 38.44 -17.61 6.56
C CYS A 283 38.82 -16.72 7.77
N PRO A 284 37.98 -15.72 8.13
CA PRO A 284 38.21 -14.91 9.33
C PRO A 284 38.28 -15.78 10.59
N GLU A 285 39.16 -15.42 11.52
CA GLU A 285 39.45 -16.20 12.74
C GLU A 285 38.18 -16.47 13.57
N GLU A 286 37.35 -15.43 13.77
CA GLU A 286 36.05 -15.55 14.47
C GLU A 286 35.15 -16.61 13.85
N ILE A 287 35.07 -16.69 12.53
CA ILE A 287 34.26 -17.68 11.82
C ILE A 287 34.87 -19.07 11.93
N ARG A 288 36.20 -19.16 11.83
CA ARG A 288 36.93 -20.44 11.97
C ARG A 288 36.70 -21.07 13.34
N GLU A 289 36.82 -20.26 14.40
CA GLU A 289 36.58 -20.76 15.78
C GLU A 289 35.14 -21.28 15.96
N ILE A 290 34.14 -20.64 15.34
CA ILE A 290 32.75 -21.13 15.41
C ILE A 290 32.60 -22.43 14.64
N LEU A 291 33.16 -22.50 13.42
CA LEU A 291 33.12 -23.74 12.63
C LEU A 291 33.83 -24.88 13.32
N ASP A 292 35.01 -24.65 13.91
CA ASP A 292 35.75 -25.67 14.68
C ASP A 292 34.91 -26.22 15.84
N LYS A 293 34.16 -25.36 16.54
CA LYS A 293 33.23 -25.80 17.59
C LYS A 293 32.06 -26.62 17.00
N ILE A 294 31.50 -26.20 15.87
CA ILE A 294 30.42 -26.92 15.21
C ILE A 294 30.87 -28.32 14.76
N HIS A 295 32.08 -28.42 14.20
CA HIS A 295 32.65 -29.70 13.74
C HIS A 295 32.87 -30.71 14.88
N THR A 296 32.84 -30.29 16.14
CA THR A 296 32.85 -31.22 17.28
C THR A 296 31.49 -31.85 17.57
N ILE A 297 30.41 -31.36 16.93
CA ILE A 297 29.06 -31.88 17.14
C ILE A 297 28.84 -33.09 16.22
N PRO A 298 28.40 -34.26 16.74
CA PRO A 298 28.12 -35.42 15.91
C PRO A 298 27.13 -35.11 14.77
N GLY A 299 27.50 -35.44 13.54
CA GLY A 299 26.73 -35.16 12.31
C GLY A 299 27.08 -33.87 11.62
N TYR A 300 28.00 -33.07 12.17
CA TYR A 300 28.45 -31.77 11.59
C TYR A 300 29.98 -31.71 11.44
N GLU A 301 30.61 -32.83 11.22
CA GLU A 301 32.09 -32.96 11.15
C GLU A 301 32.65 -32.37 9.82
N LYS A 302 31.76 -32.06 8.84
CA LYS A 302 32.16 -31.53 7.52
C LYS A 302 31.36 -30.28 7.15
#